data_660b5f523e2470416c3fc8341e3181c7
#
_entry.id   660b5f523e2470416c3fc8341e3181c7
#
_cell.length_a   1.000
_cell.length_b   1.000
_cell.length_c   1.000
_cell.angle_alpha   90.00
_cell.angle_beta   90.00
_cell.angle_gamma   90.00
#
_symmetry.space_group_name_H-M   'P 1'
#
loop_
_entity.id
_entity.type
_entity.pdbx_description
1 polymer ?
#
loop_
_entity_poly.entity_id
_entity_poly.type
_entity_poly.pdbx_seq_one_letter_code
_entity_poly.pdbx_strand_id
1 'polypeptide(L)'
;MSHDQLIHAVDILLVEDNPGDVRLTREAMKEARIAVNLNVANDGLEAMKMLRQEAPYGNLPLPDLVLLDLNMPKMDGREVLRQIKFDDRLKHIPVVILTTSAAEKDIAQAYGMHANCYITKPVELEEFMEIVKSIEGFWLTVVKLPRNPSQ
;
A
#
# COMPACT_ATOMS: atom_id res chain seq x y z
N MET A 1 31.48 -3.77 3.60
CA MET A 1 30.39 -3.87 3.89
C MET A 1 29.57 -3.70 2.86
N SER A 2 28.75 -4.09 2.90
CA SER A 2 27.93 -4.08 1.82
C SER A 2 26.84 -3.10 1.98
N HIS A 3 26.63 -2.32 1.00
CA HIS A 3 25.50 -1.45 0.97
C HIS A 3 24.22 -2.22 0.90
N ASP A 4 24.29 -3.47 0.45
CA ASP A 4 23.11 -4.29 0.32
C ASP A 4 22.41 -4.45 1.65
N GLN A 5 23.13 -4.37 2.73
CA GLN A 5 22.53 -4.50 4.04
C GLN A 5 21.64 -3.34 4.38
N LEU A 6 21.82 -2.20 3.69
CA LEU A 6 21.02 -1.01 3.94
C LEU A 6 19.85 -0.90 3.00
N ILE A 7 19.82 -1.75 1.97
CA ILE A 7 18.75 -1.69 0.98
C ILE A 7 17.69 -2.69 1.36
N HIS A 8 16.58 -2.19 1.84
CA HIS A 8 15.45 -3.01 2.18
C HIS A 8 14.36 -2.78 1.18
N ALA A 9 13.85 -3.85 0.61
CA ALA A 9 12.68 -3.73 -0.24
C ALA A 9 11.51 -3.35 0.65
N VAL A 10 10.73 -2.40 0.18
CA VAL A 10 9.52 -1.99 0.86
C VAL A 10 8.43 -3.01 0.53
N ASP A 11 7.81 -3.58 1.53
CA ASP A 11 6.74 -4.54 1.32
C ASP A 11 5.41 -3.80 1.21
N ILE A 12 4.79 -3.88 0.05
CA ILE A 12 3.51 -3.21 -0.20
C ILE A 12 2.47 -4.25 -0.56
N LEU A 13 1.33 -4.17 0.09
CA LEU A 13 0.18 -4.98 -0.29
C LEU A 13 -0.76 -4.09 -1.10
N LEU A 14 -1.01 -4.48 -2.34
CA LEU A 14 -1.97 -3.80 -3.20
C LEU A 14 -3.24 -4.62 -3.25
N VAL A 15 -4.32 -4.06 -2.77
CA VAL A 15 -5.63 -4.72 -2.79
C VAL A 15 -6.41 -4.14 -3.94
N GLU A 16 -6.45 -4.89 -5.04
CA GLU A 16 -6.98 -4.38 -6.31
C GLU A 16 -7.41 -5.55 -7.19
N ASP A 17 -8.62 -5.50 -7.71
CA ASP A 17 -9.13 -6.58 -8.56
C ASP A 17 -8.95 -6.33 -10.06
N ASN A 18 -8.58 -5.13 -10.46
CA ASN A 18 -8.45 -4.78 -11.88
C ASN A 18 -7.01 -4.99 -12.34
N PRO A 19 -6.75 -5.94 -13.26
CA PRO A 19 -5.38 -6.21 -13.69
C PRO A 19 -4.69 -5.01 -14.35
N GLY A 20 -5.46 -4.17 -15.05
CA GLY A 20 -4.88 -2.98 -15.67
C GLY A 20 -4.39 -2.00 -14.64
N ASP A 21 -5.16 -1.80 -13.57
CA ASP A 21 -4.76 -0.91 -12.48
C ASP A 21 -3.56 -1.47 -11.73
N VAL A 22 -3.50 -2.79 -11.56
CA VAL A 22 -2.33 -3.43 -10.95
C VAL A 22 -1.09 -3.14 -11.78
N ARG A 23 -1.19 -3.26 -13.09
CA ARG A 23 -0.04 -3.03 -13.95
C ARG A 23 0.42 -1.58 -13.90
N LEU A 24 -0.52 -0.64 -13.93
CA LEU A 24 -0.16 0.77 -13.86
C LEU A 24 0.54 1.10 -12.55
N THR A 25 0.06 0.52 -11.46
CA THR A 25 0.69 0.72 -10.16
C THR A 25 2.12 0.16 -10.14
N ARG A 26 2.30 -1.05 -10.70
CA ARG A 26 3.64 -1.64 -10.76
C ARG A 26 4.58 -0.78 -11.57
N GLU A 27 4.11 -0.22 -12.68
CA GLU A 27 4.94 0.61 -13.53
C GLU A 27 5.35 1.90 -12.83
N ALA A 28 4.41 2.51 -12.11
CA ALA A 28 4.74 3.71 -11.35
C ALA A 28 5.83 3.45 -10.33
N MET A 29 5.77 2.31 -9.67
CA MET A 29 6.77 1.96 -8.67
C MET A 29 8.13 1.67 -9.29
N LYS A 30 8.15 1.06 -10.47
CA LYS A 30 9.40 0.85 -11.17
C LYS A 30 10.07 2.17 -11.55
N GLU A 31 9.26 3.13 -11.97
CA GLU A 31 9.80 4.44 -12.32
C GLU A 31 10.37 5.15 -11.11
N ALA A 32 9.81 4.89 -9.95
CA ALA A 32 10.30 5.49 -8.72
C ALA A 32 11.68 4.97 -8.31
N ARG A 33 12.11 3.85 -8.90
CA ARG A 33 13.39 3.23 -8.59
C ARG A 33 13.55 2.87 -7.11
N ILE A 34 12.43 2.55 -6.50
CA ILE A 34 12.42 2.08 -5.13
C ILE A 34 12.31 0.57 -5.17
N ALA A 35 13.11 -0.10 -4.36
CA ALA A 35 12.99 -1.54 -4.26
C ALA A 35 11.68 -1.86 -3.55
N VAL A 36 10.74 -2.46 -4.27
CA VAL A 36 9.41 -2.76 -3.75
C VAL A 36 9.10 -4.22 -3.97
N ASN A 37 8.64 -4.88 -2.91
CA ASN A 37 8.03 -6.18 -3.03
C ASN A 37 6.53 -5.96 -3.04
N LEU A 38 5.93 -6.06 -4.20
CA LEU A 38 4.50 -5.81 -4.35
C LEU A 38 3.76 -7.13 -4.35
N ASN A 39 2.93 -7.34 -3.35
CA ASN A 39 2.01 -8.46 -3.29
C ASN A 39 0.63 -7.94 -3.60
N VAL A 40 -0.14 -8.72 -4.38
CA VAL A 40 -1.44 -8.29 -4.83
C VAL A 40 -2.50 -9.21 -4.28
N ALA A 41 -3.52 -8.62 -3.65
CA ALA A 41 -4.72 -9.34 -3.24
C ALA A 41 -5.82 -8.94 -4.21
N ASN A 42 -6.55 -9.91 -4.71
CA ASN A 42 -7.57 -9.67 -5.74
C ASN A 42 -8.92 -9.26 -5.15
N ASP A 43 -9.08 -9.42 -3.85
CA ASP A 43 -10.29 -8.98 -3.17
C ASP A 43 -9.99 -8.80 -1.68
N GLY A 44 -10.99 -8.33 -0.95
CA GLY A 44 -10.80 -8.03 0.46
C GLY A 44 -10.61 -9.25 1.33
N LEU A 45 -11.24 -10.36 0.96
CA LEU A 45 -11.07 -11.60 1.73
C LEU A 45 -9.65 -12.10 1.63
N GLU A 46 -9.09 -12.10 0.42
CA GLU A 46 -7.71 -12.51 0.23
C GLU A 46 -6.77 -11.56 0.97
N ALA A 47 -7.05 -10.27 0.90
CA ALA A 47 -6.22 -9.28 1.59
C ALA A 47 -6.14 -9.58 3.09
N MET A 48 -7.27 -9.89 3.71
CA MET A 48 -7.27 -10.16 5.15
C MET A 48 -6.55 -11.46 5.47
N LYS A 49 -6.66 -12.47 4.61
CA LYS A 49 -5.89 -13.70 4.82
C LYS A 49 -4.39 -13.44 4.76
N MET A 50 -3.97 -12.62 3.80
CA MET A 50 -2.56 -12.27 3.65
C MET A 50 -2.07 -11.48 4.85
N LEU A 51 -2.84 -10.50 5.28
CA LEU A 51 -2.47 -9.66 6.43
C LEU A 51 -2.41 -10.45 7.73
N ARG A 52 -3.32 -11.41 7.89
CA ARG A 52 -3.33 -12.25 9.09
C ARG A 52 -2.41 -13.44 8.96
N GLN A 53 -1.74 -13.57 7.84
CA GLN A 53 -0.78 -14.63 7.59
C GLN A 53 -1.41 -16.01 7.74
N GLU A 54 -2.65 -16.15 7.29
CA GLU A 54 -3.34 -17.42 7.26
C GLU A 54 -2.86 -18.25 6.07
N ALA A 55 -2.88 -19.56 6.20
CA ALA A 55 -2.43 -20.43 5.12
C ALA A 55 -3.15 -20.09 3.82
N PRO A 56 -2.44 -20.04 2.68
CA PRO A 56 -1.05 -20.41 2.48
C PRO A 56 -0.05 -19.27 2.69
N TYR A 57 -0.45 -18.20 3.36
CA TYR A 57 0.35 -16.98 3.47
C TYR A 57 1.17 -16.89 4.76
N GLY A 58 1.42 -18.02 5.39
CA GLY A 58 2.11 -18.01 6.68
C GLY A 58 3.51 -17.40 6.66
N ASN A 59 4.19 -17.47 5.51
CA ASN A 59 5.54 -16.93 5.39
C ASN A 59 5.59 -15.53 4.79
N LEU A 60 4.43 -14.95 4.49
CA LEU A 60 4.39 -13.63 3.90
C LEU A 60 4.65 -12.58 4.98
N PRO A 61 5.58 -11.64 4.76
CA PRO A 61 5.81 -10.62 5.78
C PRO A 61 4.64 -9.65 5.85
N LEU A 62 4.48 -9.00 6.99
CA LEU A 62 3.51 -7.92 7.09
C LEU A 62 3.98 -6.76 6.22
N PRO A 63 3.07 -6.11 5.50
CA PRO A 63 3.47 -5.02 4.63
C PRO A 63 3.84 -3.76 5.42
N ASP A 64 4.66 -2.95 4.79
CA ASP A 64 4.99 -1.63 5.30
C ASP A 64 3.91 -0.63 4.93
N LEU A 65 3.12 -0.94 3.92
CA LEU A 65 2.10 -0.04 3.39
C LEU A 65 1.03 -0.87 2.69
N VAL A 66 -0.23 -0.48 2.86
CA VAL A 66 -1.35 -1.08 2.14
C VAL A 66 -1.93 -0.04 1.19
N LEU A 67 -2.02 -0.39 -0.10
CA LEU A 67 -2.75 0.40 -1.09
C LEU A 67 -4.07 -0.32 -1.28
N LEU A 68 -5.17 0.35 -1.00
CA LEU A 68 -6.47 -0.30 -0.87
C LEU A 68 -7.51 0.34 -1.77
N ASP A 69 -7.97 -0.41 -2.77
CA ASP A 69 -9.08 0.02 -3.60
C ASP A 69 -10.38 -0.07 -2.80
N LEU A 70 -11.20 0.97 -2.85
CA LEU A 70 -12.46 0.96 -2.13
C LEU A 70 -13.49 0.05 -2.77
N ASN A 71 -13.49 -0.03 -4.10
CA ASN A 71 -14.56 -0.73 -4.81
C ASN A 71 -14.09 -2.08 -5.33
N MET A 72 -14.37 -3.13 -4.58
CA MET A 72 -13.99 -4.48 -4.95
C MET A 72 -15.12 -5.44 -4.65
N PRO A 73 -15.16 -6.58 -5.34
CA PRO A 73 -16.14 -7.61 -5.02
C PRO A 73 -15.81 -8.29 -3.69
N LYS A 74 -16.75 -9.03 -3.18
CA LYS A 74 -16.67 -9.76 -1.92
C LYS A 74 -16.55 -8.75 -0.77
N MET A 75 -15.42 -8.71 -0.07
CA MET A 75 -15.25 -7.73 1.00
C MET A 75 -14.72 -6.45 0.40
N ASP A 76 -15.47 -5.36 0.48
CA ASP A 76 -15.04 -4.10 -0.11
C ASP A 76 -13.96 -3.42 0.75
N GLY A 77 -13.40 -2.35 0.19
CA GLY A 77 -12.27 -1.70 0.85
C GLY A 77 -12.60 -1.08 2.19
N ARG A 78 -13.84 -0.64 2.38
CA ARG A 78 -14.23 -0.06 3.66
C ARG A 78 -14.17 -1.09 4.77
N GLU A 79 -14.63 -2.30 4.48
CA GLU A 79 -14.58 -3.37 5.47
C GLU A 79 -13.15 -3.80 5.76
N VAL A 80 -12.31 -3.86 4.72
CA VAL A 80 -10.89 -4.17 4.92
C VAL A 80 -10.24 -3.14 5.84
N LEU A 81 -10.48 -1.86 5.57
CA LEU A 81 -9.91 -0.80 6.38
C LEU A 81 -10.37 -0.91 7.83
N ARG A 82 -11.67 -1.17 8.03
CA ARG A 82 -12.21 -1.32 9.37
C ARG A 82 -11.50 -2.47 10.11
N GLN A 83 -11.35 -3.60 9.45
CA GLN A 83 -10.70 -4.75 10.09
C GLN A 83 -9.24 -4.49 10.41
N ILE A 84 -8.54 -3.77 9.54
CA ILE A 84 -7.16 -3.40 9.82
C ILE A 84 -7.09 -2.51 11.06
N LYS A 85 -7.96 -1.52 11.14
CA LYS A 85 -7.89 -0.55 12.24
C LYS A 85 -8.31 -1.15 13.59
N PHE A 86 -9.12 -2.20 13.57
CA PHE A 86 -9.53 -2.85 14.82
C PHE A 86 -8.67 -4.04 15.20
N ASP A 87 -7.63 -4.34 14.43
CA ASP A 87 -6.73 -5.46 14.73
C ASP A 87 -5.45 -4.91 15.34
N ASP A 88 -5.13 -5.33 16.55
CA ASP A 88 -3.97 -4.80 17.27
C ASP A 88 -2.66 -5.03 16.52
N ARG A 89 -2.56 -6.11 15.75
CA ARG A 89 -1.35 -6.40 15.00
C ARG A 89 -1.23 -5.57 13.74
N LEU A 90 -2.36 -5.08 13.21
CA LEU A 90 -2.40 -4.45 11.89
C LEU A 90 -2.65 -2.95 11.94
N LYS A 91 -3.22 -2.46 13.03
CA LYS A 91 -3.75 -1.09 13.07
C LYS A 91 -2.71 -0.01 12.83
N HIS A 92 -1.44 -0.32 13.02
CA HIS A 92 -0.37 0.66 12.83
C HIS A 92 0.17 0.67 11.40
N ILE A 93 -0.27 -0.25 10.56
CA ILE A 93 0.18 -0.27 9.17
C ILE A 93 -0.48 0.87 8.41
N PRO A 94 0.29 1.73 7.74
CA PRO A 94 -0.30 2.81 6.96
C PRO A 94 -1.16 2.28 5.82
N VAL A 95 -2.32 2.90 5.63
CA VAL A 95 -3.24 2.53 4.56
C VAL A 95 -3.51 3.74 3.68
N VAL A 96 -3.30 3.58 2.39
CA VAL A 96 -3.62 4.59 1.39
C VAL A 96 -4.80 4.08 0.59
N ILE A 97 -5.86 4.87 0.53
CA ILE A 97 -7.07 4.52 -0.21
C ILE A 97 -6.93 4.93 -1.66
N LEU A 98 -7.25 4.01 -2.56
CA LEU A 98 -7.30 4.30 -3.99
C LEU A 98 -8.75 4.48 -4.39
N THR A 99 -9.05 5.57 -5.10
CA THR A 99 -10.41 5.89 -5.51
C THR A 99 -10.45 6.08 -7.03
N THR A 100 -11.65 5.98 -7.61
CA THR A 100 -11.80 6.15 -9.04
C THR A 100 -11.98 7.60 -9.45
N SER A 101 -12.38 8.47 -8.51
CA SER A 101 -12.64 9.86 -8.84
C SER A 101 -12.49 10.73 -7.61
N ALA A 102 -12.36 12.03 -7.86
CA ALA A 102 -12.30 13.00 -6.77
C ALA A 102 -13.60 12.99 -5.94
N ALA A 103 -14.73 12.76 -6.58
CA ALA A 103 -16.00 12.70 -5.85
C ALA A 103 -16.01 11.53 -4.88
N GLU A 104 -15.50 10.37 -5.30
CA GLU A 104 -15.43 9.22 -4.42
C GLU A 104 -14.45 9.48 -3.27
N LYS A 105 -13.34 10.16 -3.56
CA LYS A 105 -12.39 10.55 -2.54
C LYS A 105 -13.03 11.45 -1.49
N ASP A 106 -13.82 12.43 -1.94
CA ASP A 106 -14.49 13.34 -1.03
C ASP A 106 -15.48 12.59 -0.14
N ILE A 107 -16.21 11.64 -0.70
CA ILE A 107 -17.16 10.85 0.07
C ILE A 107 -16.42 10.03 1.12
N ALA A 108 -15.34 9.40 0.74
CA ALA A 108 -14.56 8.58 1.67
C ALA A 108 -14.03 9.41 2.84
N GLN A 109 -13.55 10.60 2.54
CA GLN A 109 -13.06 11.49 3.58
C GLN A 109 -14.18 11.97 4.49
N ALA A 110 -15.35 12.27 3.90
CA ALA A 110 -16.48 12.75 4.66
C ALA A 110 -17.03 11.73 5.65
N TYR A 111 -16.90 10.45 5.34
CA TYR A 111 -17.35 9.41 6.25
C TYR A 111 -16.32 9.10 7.35
N GLY A 112 -15.24 9.85 7.41
CA GLY A 112 -14.29 9.68 8.50
C GLY A 112 -13.53 8.37 8.45
N MET A 113 -13.31 7.85 7.26
CA MET A 113 -12.51 6.64 7.13
C MET A 113 -11.07 6.96 7.55
N HIS A 114 -10.54 6.17 8.46
CA HIS A 114 -9.25 6.45 9.07
C HIS A 114 -8.10 5.89 8.24
N ALA A 115 -7.92 6.43 7.05
CA ALA A 115 -6.79 6.10 6.21
C ALA A 115 -5.75 7.21 6.34
N ASN A 116 -4.51 6.87 6.02
CA ASN A 116 -3.45 7.85 6.07
C ASN A 116 -3.55 8.85 4.93
N CYS A 117 -3.91 8.38 3.75
CA CYS A 117 -4.01 9.22 2.56
C CYS A 117 -5.01 8.64 1.59
N TYR A 118 -5.37 9.45 0.59
CA TYR A 118 -6.28 9.06 -0.48
C TYR A 118 -5.65 9.44 -1.81
N ILE A 119 -5.66 8.52 -2.77
CA ILE A 119 -5.16 8.77 -4.11
C ILE A 119 -6.24 8.43 -5.12
N THR A 120 -6.40 9.31 -6.12
CA THR A 120 -7.27 9.00 -7.25
C THR A 120 -6.46 8.19 -8.27
N LYS A 121 -7.02 7.06 -8.72
CA LYS A 121 -6.35 6.22 -9.71
C LYS A 121 -6.29 6.95 -11.06
N PRO A 122 -5.26 6.69 -11.87
CA PRO A 122 -4.13 5.79 -11.66
C PRO A 122 -3.12 6.37 -10.67
N VAL A 123 -2.39 5.49 -10.00
CA VAL A 123 -1.35 5.92 -9.07
C VAL A 123 -0.19 6.50 -9.88
N GLU A 124 0.10 7.77 -9.65
CA GLU A 124 1.19 8.44 -10.36
C GLU A 124 2.42 8.54 -9.47
N LEU A 125 3.58 8.48 -10.11
CA LEU A 125 4.84 8.46 -9.40
C LEU A 125 5.00 9.59 -8.41
N GLU A 126 4.77 10.83 -8.86
CA GLU A 126 5.00 11.99 -8.01
C GLU A 126 4.08 11.99 -6.80
N GLU A 127 2.82 11.67 -7.02
CA GLU A 127 1.85 11.64 -5.92
C GLU A 127 2.21 10.54 -4.94
N PHE A 128 2.59 9.36 -5.46
CA PHE A 128 2.98 8.25 -4.62
C PHE A 128 4.18 8.64 -3.75
N MET A 129 5.19 9.28 -4.35
CA MET A 129 6.38 9.65 -3.61
C MET A 129 6.08 10.68 -2.53
N GLU A 130 5.19 11.63 -2.80
CA GLU A 130 4.82 12.61 -1.80
C GLU A 130 4.13 11.96 -0.61
N ILE A 131 3.26 10.99 -0.89
CA ILE A 131 2.54 10.30 0.17
C ILE A 131 3.50 9.48 1.01
N VAL A 132 4.41 8.78 0.37
CA VAL A 132 5.39 7.97 1.08
C VAL A 132 6.21 8.85 2.02
N LYS A 133 6.61 10.01 1.55
CA LYS A 133 7.39 10.93 2.38
C LYS A 133 6.61 11.46 3.57
N SER A 134 5.29 11.50 3.46
CA SER A 134 4.46 12.02 4.54
C SER A 134 4.19 11.01 5.63
N ILE A 135 4.50 9.75 5.40
CA ILE A 135 4.24 8.69 6.37
C ILE A 135 5.46 8.53 7.25
N GLU A 136 5.27 8.80 8.53
CA GLU A 136 6.36 8.74 9.49
C GLU A 136 6.91 7.33 9.59
N GLY A 137 8.22 7.21 9.65
CA GLY A 137 8.87 5.90 9.73
C GLY A 137 9.09 5.29 8.36
N PHE A 138 8.07 5.24 7.55
CA PHE A 138 8.17 4.74 6.19
C PHE A 138 9.06 5.65 5.35
N TRP A 139 8.94 6.94 5.59
CA TRP A 139 9.75 7.94 4.94
C TRP A 139 11.25 7.65 5.06
N LEU A 140 11.68 7.29 6.25
CA LEU A 140 13.10 6.99 6.46
C LEU A 140 13.56 5.81 5.62
N THR A 141 12.73 4.78 5.54
CA THR A 141 13.05 3.61 4.76
C THR A 141 13.20 3.96 3.29
N VAL A 142 12.25 4.71 2.76
CA VAL A 142 12.25 5.04 1.35
C VAL A 142 13.41 5.98 0.99
N VAL A 143 13.68 6.94 1.83
CA VAL A 143 14.76 7.89 1.56
C VAL A 143 16.11 7.19 1.52
N LYS A 144 16.30 6.20 2.35
CA LYS A 144 17.57 5.48 2.36
C LYS A 144 17.76 4.61 1.13
N LEU A 145 16.67 4.07 0.57
CA LEU A 145 16.76 3.17 -0.56
C LEU A 145 17.33 3.81 -1.82
N PRO A 146 16.82 4.97 -2.24
CA PRO A 146 17.33 5.58 -3.46
C PRO A 146 18.65 6.30 -3.24
N ARG A 147 19.04 6.45 -2.00
CA ARG A 147 20.27 7.14 -1.72
C ARG A 147 21.41 6.28 -2.22
N ASN A 148 22.03 6.76 -3.22
CA ASN A 148 23.14 6.03 -3.77
C ASN A 148 24.30 6.08 -2.80
N PRO A 149 24.86 4.94 -2.49
CA PRO A 149 26.03 4.94 -1.59
C PRO A 149 27.19 5.76 -2.09
N SER A 150 27.23 6.04 -3.35
CA SER A 150 28.31 6.83 -3.89
C SER A 150 28.28 8.28 -3.48
N GLN A 151 27.22 8.70 -2.90
CA GLN A 151 27.15 10.08 -2.51
C GLN A 151 27.80 10.39 -1.24
#